data_b708a1656b59159c4cd722d0a427bd98
#
_entry.id   b708a1656b59159c4cd722d0a427bd98
#
_cell.length_a   1.000
_cell.length_b   1.000
_cell.length_c   1.000
_cell.angle_alpha   90.00
_cell.angle_beta   90.00
_cell.angle_gamma   90.00
#
_symmetry.space_group_name_H-M   'P 1'
#
loop_
_entity.id
_entity.type
_entity.pdbx_description
1 polymer ?
#
loop_
_entity_poly.entity_id
_entity_poly.type
_entity_poly.pdbx_seq_one_letter_code
_entity_poly.pdbx_strand_id
1 'polypeptide(L)'
;MVIFFESIKINKVSIETEIIDSFSEKGVQLASGKLIEADIIVTATGIKLQNFGGIRIFVDDHEVDVSKSFIYKSMMYTQIPNFINTFGYINASWTLKADLTSKYACRLINFMKDNNYAKCLPEAPEGLEETKGFLDDFSSGYVRRAASITVRQGNKKPWVNNQNYLKDIFEINYGKIEDNSLRFS
;
A
#
# COMPACT_ATOMS: atom_id res chain seq x y z
N MET A 1 -10.80 23.84 -4.91
CA MET A 1 -9.68 24.39 -5.71
C MET A 1 -9.90 25.86 -6.13
N VAL A 2 -11.10 26.27 -6.55
CA VAL A 2 -11.41 27.66 -6.96
C VAL A 2 -11.09 28.69 -5.87
N ILE A 3 -11.53 28.46 -4.63
CA ILE A 3 -11.36 29.38 -3.49
C ILE A 3 -9.88 29.70 -3.21
N PHE A 4 -8.99 28.72 -3.34
CA PHE A 4 -7.56 28.92 -3.10
C PHE A 4 -6.93 29.88 -4.12
N PHE A 5 -7.19 29.69 -5.41
CA PHE A 5 -6.70 30.59 -6.47
C PHE A 5 -7.30 31.99 -6.40
N GLU A 6 -8.56 32.12 -6.01
CA GLU A 6 -9.18 33.43 -5.76
C GLU A 6 -8.50 34.15 -4.61
N SER A 7 -8.19 33.44 -3.52
CA SER A 7 -7.50 34.01 -2.35
C SER A 7 -6.09 34.53 -2.71
N ILE A 8 -5.37 33.85 -3.60
CA ILE A 8 -4.09 34.33 -4.12
C ILE A 8 -4.28 35.63 -4.93
N LYS A 9 -5.27 35.66 -5.83
CA LYS A 9 -5.55 36.83 -6.68
C LYS A 9 -5.86 38.10 -5.89
N ILE A 10 -6.51 37.96 -4.74
CA ILE A 10 -6.85 39.09 -3.86
C ILE A 10 -5.80 39.31 -2.75
N ASN A 11 -4.62 38.73 -2.88
CA ASN A 11 -3.49 38.87 -1.94
C ASN A 11 -3.80 38.46 -0.47
N LYS A 12 -4.75 37.56 -0.27
CA LYS A 12 -5.03 36.96 1.06
C LYS A 12 -4.19 35.72 1.36
N VAL A 13 -3.54 35.15 0.36
CA VAL A 13 -2.67 33.97 0.47
C VAL A 13 -1.41 34.20 -0.36
N SER A 14 -0.26 33.86 0.20
CA SER A 14 1.02 33.75 -0.51
C SER A 14 1.50 32.32 -0.51
N ILE A 15 2.33 31.97 -1.50
CA ILE A 15 2.99 30.66 -1.59
C ILE A 15 4.49 30.90 -1.59
N GLU A 16 5.19 30.22 -0.70
CA GLU A 16 6.64 30.15 -0.69
C GLU A 16 7.07 28.71 -1.01
N THR A 17 7.98 28.57 -1.98
CA THR A 17 8.50 27.25 -2.38
C THR A 17 9.97 27.21 -2.02
N GLU A 18 10.25 26.87 -0.77
CA GLU A 18 11.60 26.87 -0.24
C GLU A 18 11.75 25.87 0.92
N ILE A 19 12.99 25.59 1.30
CA ILE A 19 13.32 24.73 2.45
C ILE A 19 13.10 25.53 3.74
N ILE A 20 12.37 24.93 4.69
CA ILE A 20 12.25 25.45 6.05
C ILE A 20 13.55 25.13 6.78
N ASP A 21 14.20 26.15 7.32
CA ASP A 21 15.39 26.00 8.15
C ASP A 21 14.99 25.71 9.60
N SER A 22 14.18 26.59 10.17
CA SER A 22 13.78 26.49 11.58
C SER A 22 12.45 27.17 11.88
N PHE A 23 11.93 26.90 13.06
CA PHE A 23 10.78 27.59 13.63
C PHE A 23 11.24 28.54 14.74
N SER A 24 10.67 29.73 14.81
CA SER A 24 10.91 30.72 15.82
C SER A 24 9.59 31.18 16.48
N GLU A 25 9.66 31.94 17.55
CA GLU A 25 8.49 32.56 18.18
C GLU A 25 7.72 33.49 17.22
N LYS A 26 8.39 34.01 16.19
CA LYS A 26 7.79 34.93 15.24
C LYS A 26 7.24 34.27 13.98
N GLY A 27 7.54 32.98 13.75
CA GLY A 27 7.11 32.29 12.55
C GLY A 27 8.11 31.27 12.01
N VAL A 28 8.18 31.14 10.68
CA VAL A 28 8.99 30.15 9.97
C VAL A 28 10.18 30.79 9.29
N GLN A 29 11.38 30.35 9.64
CA GLN A 29 12.63 30.77 8.99
C GLN A 29 12.91 29.89 7.77
N LEU A 30 13.13 30.49 6.62
CA LEU A 30 13.50 29.80 5.38
C LEU A 30 15.03 29.75 5.23
N ALA A 31 15.54 28.81 4.44
CA ALA A 31 16.97 28.63 4.18
C ALA A 31 17.61 29.85 3.48
N SER A 32 16.83 30.66 2.77
CA SER A 32 17.25 31.96 2.21
C SER A 32 17.52 33.04 3.25
N GLY A 33 17.14 32.83 4.51
CA GLY A 33 17.15 33.85 5.53
C GLY A 33 15.84 34.66 5.64
N LYS A 34 14.85 34.36 4.77
CA LYS A 34 13.52 35.01 4.85
C LYS A 34 12.74 34.47 6.05
N LEU A 35 12.17 35.37 6.84
CA LEU A 35 11.21 35.04 7.90
C LEU A 35 9.79 35.20 7.37
N ILE A 36 8.98 34.16 7.54
CA ILE A 36 7.53 34.22 7.31
C ILE A 36 6.88 34.36 8.68
N GLU A 37 6.40 35.55 8.97
CA GLU A 37 5.71 35.83 10.24
C GLU A 37 4.36 35.10 10.29
N ALA A 38 4.07 34.43 11.42
CA ALA A 38 2.84 33.66 11.61
C ALA A 38 2.51 33.56 13.09
N ASP A 39 1.24 33.86 13.43
CA ASP A 39 0.69 33.61 14.76
C ASP A 39 0.33 32.13 14.98
N ILE A 40 -0.02 31.42 13.92
CA ILE A 40 -0.41 30.01 13.94
C ILE A 40 0.31 29.28 12.81
N ILE A 41 0.97 28.18 13.13
CA ILE A 41 1.63 27.30 12.16
C ILE A 41 0.91 25.97 12.13
N VAL A 42 0.41 25.57 10.95
CA VAL A 42 -0.23 24.27 10.73
C VAL A 42 0.70 23.39 9.90
N THR A 43 1.18 22.31 10.48
CA THR A 43 2.02 21.34 9.77
C THR A 43 1.16 20.34 9.00
N ALA A 44 1.34 20.27 7.70
CA ALA A 44 0.68 19.32 6.80
C ALA A 44 1.72 18.62 5.88
N THR A 45 2.83 18.17 6.47
CA THR A 45 4.03 17.69 5.78
C THR A 45 3.93 16.24 5.30
N GLY A 46 2.75 15.62 5.40
CA GLY A 46 2.50 14.24 5.04
C GLY A 46 2.78 13.25 6.17
N ILE A 47 2.86 11.98 5.81
CA ILE A 47 3.02 10.85 6.76
C ILE A 47 4.22 10.00 6.38
N LYS A 48 4.66 9.15 7.31
CA LYS A 48 5.60 8.05 7.07
C LYS A 48 4.78 6.76 7.04
N LEU A 49 4.79 6.07 5.91
CA LEU A 49 4.15 4.75 5.81
C LEU A 49 4.91 3.73 6.65
N GLN A 50 4.13 2.84 7.26
CA GLN A 50 4.62 1.65 7.95
C GLN A 50 3.83 0.44 7.45
N ASN A 51 4.52 -0.62 7.04
CA ASN A 51 3.86 -1.87 6.70
C ASN A 51 3.11 -2.39 7.92
N PHE A 52 1.86 -2.84 7.70
CA PHE A 52 1.00 -3.43 8.73
C PHE A 52 0.91 -2.63 10.05
N GLY A 53 1.04 -1.30 9.98
CA GLY A 53 1.04 -0.44 11.18
C GLY A 53 2.26 -0.61 12.09
N GLY A 54 3.37 -1.14 11.58
CA GLY A 54 4.60 -1.37 12.32
C GLY A 54 4.69 -2.75 12.98
N ILE A 55 3.75 -3.67 12.70
CA ILE A 55 3.81 -5.06 13.17
C ILE A 55 5.02 -5.75 12.53
N ARG A 56 5.80 -6.46 13.35
CA ARG A 56 6.88 -7.35 12.90
C ARG A 56 6.33 -8.77 12.76
N ILE A 57 6.60 -9.40 11.64
CA ILE A 57 6.13 -10.76 11.35
C ILE A 57 7.32 -11.72 11.42
N PHE A 58 7.15 -12.81 12.15
CA PHE A 58 8.13 -13.88 12.26
C PHE A 58 7.52 -15.18 11.76
N VAL A 59 8.28 -15.94 10.98
CA VAL A 59 7.94 -17.28 10.52
C VAL A 59 9.10 -18.19 10.91
N ASP A 60 8.85 -19.22 11.71
CA ASP A 60 9.87 -20.13 12.23
C ASP A 60 11.06 -19.39 12.87
N ASP A 61 10.75 -18.44 13.76
CA ASP A 61 11.69 -17.56 14.49
C ASP A 61 12.51 -16.59 13.62
N HIS A 62 12.27 -16.53 12.31
CA HIS A 62 12.93 -15.60 11.40
C HIS A 62 12.01 -14.42 11.06
N GLU A 63 12.52 -13.21 11.21
CA GLU A 63 11.78 -12.01 10.81
C GLU A 63 11.65 -11.93 9.29
N VAL A 64 10.41 -11.73 8.82
CA VAL A 64 10.12 -11.60 7.40
C VAL A 64 10.29 -10.17 6.95
N ASP A 65 11.18 -9.97 5.97
CA ASP A 65 11.30 -8.72 5.23
C ASP A 65 10.26 -8.67 4.10
N VAL A 66 9.15 -8.00 4.35
CA VAL A 66 8.03 -7.91 3.40
C VAL A 66 8.44 -7.29 2.07
N SER A 67 9.46 -6.43 2.04
CA SER A 67 9.95 -5.83 0.80
C SER A 67 10.54 -6.85 -0.19
N LYS A 68 10.88 -8.03 0.29
CA LYS A 68 11.36 -9.16 -0.53
C LYS A 68 10.25 -10.10 -0.98
N SER A 69 9.04 -9.93 -0.47
CA SER A 69 7.89 -10.76 -0.83
C SER A 69 7.21 -10.26 -2.10
N PHE A 70 6.67 -11.19 -2.90
CA PHE A 70 5.68 -10.86 -3.92
C PHE A 70 4.27 -10.93 -3.34
N ILE A 71 3.40 -10.03 -3.81
CA ILE A 71 2.00 -10.03 -3.41
C ILE A 71 1.17 -10.88 -4.36
N TYR A 72 0.37 -11.79 -3.79
CA TYR A 72 -0.57 -12.64 -4.51
C TYR A 72 -1.98 -12.10 -4.37
N LYS A 73 -2.68 -11.90 -5.49
CA LYS A 73 -4.06 -11.33 -5.57
C LYS A 73 -4.26 -10.05 -4.75
N SER A 74 -3.17 -9.29 -4.54
CA SER A 74 -3.16 -8.07 -3.72
C SER A 74 -3.56 -8.27 -2.24
N MET A 75 -3.42 -9.49 -1.70
CA MET A 75 -3.86 -9.79 -0.33
C MET A 75 -3.01 -10.81 0.43
N MET A 76 -2.22 -11.67 -0.22
CA MET A 76 -1.33 -12.62 0.44
C MET A 76 0.11 -12.39 0.01
N TYR A 77 1.05 -12.94 0.75
CA TYR A 77 2.47 -12.65 0.57
C TYR A 77 3.28 -13.95 0.46
N THR A 78 4.21 -14.02 -0.48
CA THR A 78 5.22 -15.08 -0.43
C THR A 78 5.99 -14.96 0.90
N GLN A 79 6.47 -16.06 1.46
CA GLN A 79 7.16 -16.15 2.75
C GLN A 79 6.25 -16.08 4.00
N ILE A 80 4.98 -15.70 3.91
CA ILE A 80 4.09 -15.59 5.07
C ILE A 80 2.91 -16.55 4.89
N PRO A 81 2.94 -17.73 5.51
CA PRO A 81 1.84 -18.70 5.41
C PRO A 81 0.61 -18.21 6.17
N ASN A 82 -0.58 -18.59 5.71
CA ASN A 82 -1.86 -18.35 6.37
C ASN A 82 -2.16 -16.87 6.68
N PHE A 83 -1.54 -15.95 5.93
CA PHE A 83 -1.69 -14.51 6.19
C PHE A 83 -2.41 -13.83 5.04
N ILE A 84 -3.46 -13.10 5.37
CA ILE A 84 -4.24 -12.28 4.44
C ILE A 84 -4.30 -10.86 4.98
N ASN A 85 -3.98 -9.89 4.14
CA ASN A 85 -4.08 -8.47 4.44
C ASN A 85 -4.96 -7.78 3.39
N THR A 86 -5.76 -6.83 3.82
CA THR A 86 -6.55 -6.00 2.92
C THR A 86 -5.81 -4.71 2.58
N PHE A 87 -5.60 -4.49 1.29
CA PHE A 87 -5.19 -3.20 0.75
C PHE A 87 -6.24 -2.74 -0.26
N GLY A 88 -6.76 -1.52 -0.08
CA GLY A 88 -7.87 -1.01 -0.89
C GLY A 88 -7.48 -0.60 -2.31
N TYR A 89 -8.46 -0.10 -3.04
CA TYR A 89 -8.24 0.50 -4.36
C TYR A 89 -7.74 1.95 -4.23
N ILE A 90 -6.94 2.37 -5.20
CA ILE A 90 -6.53 3.78 -5.35
C ILE A 90 -7.66 4.61 -5.96
N ASN A 91 -8.41 3.99 -6.87
CA ASN A 91 -9.41 4.61 -7.73
C ASN A 91 -10.87 4.25 -7.36
N ALA A 92 -11.07 3.55 -6.24
CA ALA A 92 -12.38 3.14 -5.75
C ALA A 92 -12.41 3.04 -4.22
N SER A 93 -13.58 2.78 -3.63
CA SER A 93 -13.70 2.61 -2.19
C SER A 93 -12.88 1.42 -1.67
N TRP A 94 -12.19 1.62 -0.57
CA TRP A 94 -11.45 0.56 0.13
C TRP A 94 -12.36 -0.58 0.61
N THR A 95 -13.60 -0.27 0.99
CA THR A 95 -14.58 -1.27 1.44
C THR A 95 -14.89 -2.31 0.37
N LEU A 96 -14.87 -1.94 -0.92
CA LEU A 96 -15.06 -2.87 -2.01
C LEU A 96 -13.97 -3.96 -2.05
N LYS A 97 -12.71 -3.58 -1.83
CA LYS A 97 -11.62 -4.55 -1.78
C LYS A 97 -11.66 -5.38 -0.49
N ALA A 98 -12.04 -4.76 0.64
CA ALA A 98 -12.18 -5.46 1.91
C ALA A 98 -13.25 -6.57 1.83
N ASP A 99 -14.40 -6.29 1.21
CA ASP A 99 -15.45 -7.29 0.97
C ASP A 99 -14.94 -8.46 0.12
N LEU A 100 -14.27 -8.17 -1.00
CA LEU A 100 -13.70 -9.22 -1.86
C LEU A 100 -12.62 -10.03 -1.14
N THR A 101 -11.73 -9.38 -0.38
CA THR A 101 -10.69 -10.06 0.40
C THR A 101 -11.31 -10.99 1.44
N SER A 102 -12.36 -10.53 2.14
CA SER A 102 -13.07 -11.35 3.14
C SER A 102 -13.75 -12.56 2.49
N LYS A 103 -14.39 -12.38 1.33
CA LYS A 103 -14.98 -13.49 0.57
C LYS A 103 -13.95 -14.52 0.14
N TYR A 104 -12.80 -14.04 -0.35
CA TYR A 104 -11.70 -14.94 -0.71
C TYR A 104 -11.17 -15.70 0.50
N ALA A 105 -10.97 -15.03 1.63
CA ALA A 105 -10.52 -15.65 2.87
C ALA A 105 -11.48 -16.77 3.33
N CYS A 106 -12.78 -16.52 3.31
CA CYS A 106 -13.79 -17.54 3.66
C CYS A 106 -13.74 -18.74 2.70
N ARG A 107 -13.62 -18.48 1.39
CA ARG A 107 -13.49 -19.56 0.39
C ARG A 107 -12.22 -20.38 0.59
N LEU A 108 -11.10 -19.71 0.86
CA LEU A 108 -9.81 -20.36 1.12
C LEU A 108 -9.86 -21.24 2.38
N ILE A 109 -10.40 -20.72 3.48
CA ILE A 109 -10.53 -21.45 4.74
C ILE A 109 -11.41 -22.69 4.56
N ASN A 110 -12.55 -22.57 3.87
CA ASN A 110 -13.42 -23.71 3.60
C ASN A 110 -12.70 -24.75 2.72
N PHE A 111 -12.01 -24.31 1.66
CA PHE A 111 -11.23 -25.20 0.80
C PHE A 111 -10.15 -25.94 1.59
N MET A 112 -9.41 -25.25 2.45
CA MET A 112 -8.39 -25.87 3.30
C MET A 112 -9.01 -26.89 4.26
N LYS A 113 -10.13 -26.54 4.89
CA LYS A 113 -10.86 -27.45 5.80
C LYS A 113 -11.34 -28.71 5.08
N ASP A 114 -11.96 -28.56 3.91
CA ASP A 114 -12.52 -29.69 3.15
C ASP A 114 -11.44 -30.65 2.63
N ASN A 115 -10.21 -30.16 2.48
CA ASN A 115 -9.06 -30.94 2.00
C ASN A 115 -8.05 -31.29 3.10
N ASN A 116 -8.36 -31.02 4.38
CA ASN A 116 -7.48 -31.25 5.53
C ASN A 116 -6.11 -30.54 5.43
N TYR A 117 -6.06 -29.36 4.83
CA TYR A 117 -4.84 -28.55 4.79
C TYR A 117 -4.76 -27.64 6.02
N ALA A 118 -3.60 -27.62 6.67
CA ALA A 118 -3.30 -26.75 7.80
C ALA A 118 -2.57 -25.46 7.38
N LYS A 119 -1.89 -25.48 6.23
CA LYS A 119 -1.07 -24.37 5.76
C LYS A 119 -1.33 -24.06 4.28
N CYS A 120 -1.39 -22.76 3.98
CA CYS A 120 -1.44 -22.22 2.64
C CYS A 120 -0.36 -21.15 2.50
N LEU A 121 0.49 -21.26 1.49
CA LEU A 121 1.59 -20.32 1.21
C LEU A 121 1.59 -19.96 -0.27
N PRO A 122 1.55 -18.68 -0.64
CA PRO A 122 1.80 -18.25 -2.01
C PRO A 122 3.25 -18.50 -2.42
N GLU A 123 3.45 -19.18 -3.55
CA GLU A 123 4.76 -19.43 -4.14
C GLU A 123 4.85 -18.79 -5.52
N ALA A 124 5.75 -17.81 -5.65
CA ALA A 124 6.01 -17.17 -6.93
C ALA A 124 6.72 -18.18 -7.86
N PRO A 125 6.31 -18.24 -9.14
CA PRO A 125 6.98 -19.10 -10.10
C PRO A 125 8.43 -18.63 -10.31
N GLU A 126 9.30 -19.56 -10.62
CA GLU A 126 10.67 -19.25 -10.99
C GLU A 126 10.70 -18.30 -12.19
N GLY A 127 11.57 -17.29 -12.14
CA GLY A 127 11.67 -16.29 -13.19
C GLY A 127 10.53 -15.28 -13.24
N LEU A 128 9.72 -15.15 -12.17
CA LEU A 128 8.74 -14.06 -12.09
C LEU A 128 9.48 -12.71 -12.09
N GLU A 129 9.27 -11.94 -13.15
CA GLU A 129 9.85 -10.60 -13.25
C GLU A 129 9.10 -9.62 -12.36
N GLU A 130 9.87 -8.82 -11.62
CA GLU A 130 9.33 -7.68 -10.89
C GLU A 130 8.96 -6.57 -11.88
N THR A 131 7.77 -5.99 -11.69
CA THR A 131 7.35 -4.81 -12.43
C THR A 131 7.43 -3.58 -11.53
N LYS A 132 6.61 -2.57 -11.83
CA LYS A 132 6.42 -1.42 -10.95
C LYS A 132 6.16 -1.89 -9.51
N GLY A 133 6.66 -1.13 -8.55
CA GLY A 133 6.33 -1.35 -7.15
C GLY A 133 4.81 -1.32 -6.92
N PHE A 134 4.33 -2.04 -5.91
CA PHE A 134 2.90 -2.16 -5.61
C PHE A 134 2.19 -0.80 -5.42
N LEU A 135 2.92 0.22 -5.00
CA LEU A 135 2.43 1.57 -4.74
C LEU A 135 2.86 2.61 -5.79
N ASP A 136 3.54 2.23 -6.88
CA ASP A 136 4.11 3.18 -7.84
C ASP A 136 3.05 4.01 -8.61
N ASP A 137 1.81 3.54 -8.66
CA ASP A 137 0.70 4.30 -9.23
C ASP A 137 0.25 5.48 -8.35
N PHE A 138 0.80 5.61 -7.12
CA PHE A 138 0.57 6.75 -6.25
C PHE A 138 1.59 7.87 -6.52
N SER A 139 1.09 9.06 -6.78
CA SER A 139 1.95 10.23 -7.03
C SER A 139 2.46 10.93 -5.77
N SER A 140 1.92 10.59 -4.60
CA SER A 140 2.22 11.29 -3.34
C SER A 140 3.64 11.02 -2.82
N GLY A 141 4.31 12.06 -2.32
CA GLY A 141 5.70 11.98 -1.88
C GLY A 141 5.94 10.98 -0.74
N TYR A 142 4.98 10.78 0.16
CA TYR A 142 5.12 9.82 1.26
C TYR A 142 5.12 8.36 0.76
N VAL A 143 4.41 8.07 -0.32
CA VAL A 143 4.42 6.75 -0.95
C VAL A 143 5.75 6.49 -1.63
N ARG A 144 6.28 7.48 -2.37
CA ARG A 144 7.61 7.35 -3.00
C ARG A 144 8.71 7.10 -1.97
N ARG A 145 8.64 7.74 -0.80
CA ARG A 145 9.59 7.48 0.29
C ARG A 145 9.48 6.07 0.88
N ALA A 146 8.33 5.42 0.75
CA ALA A 146 8.08 4.07 1.25
C ALA A 146 8.38 2.96 0.21
N ALA A 147 8.79 3.29 -1.00
CA ALA A 147 9.03 2.31 -2.07
C ALA A 147 9.99 1.17 -1.64
N SER A 148 11.03 1.51 -0.86
CA SER A 148 12.02 0.52 -0.39
C SER A 148 11.51 -0.47 0.66
N ILE A 149 10.36 -0.20 1.29
CA ILE A 149 9.77 -1.08 2.32
C ILE A 149 8.51 -1.79 1.83
N THR A 150 7.99 -1.43 0.66
CA THR A 150 6.76 -2.02 0.13
C THR A 150 7.01 -3.37 -0.53
N VAL A 151 5.96 -4.20 -0.51
CA VAL A 151 5.95 -5.50 -1.19
C VAL A 151 6.12 -5.34 -2.71
N ARG A 152 6.73 -6.33 -3.35
CA ARG A 152 6.90 -6.39 -4.80
C ARG A 152 5.66 -6.95 -5.49
N GLN A 153 5.44 -6.55 -6.72
CA GLN A 153 4.46 -7.22 -7.61
C GLN A 153 5.14 -7.74 -8.87
N GLY A 154 4.56 -8.79 -9.41
CA GLY A 154 5.05 -9.40 -10.63
C GLY A 154 4.42 -8.81 -11.89
N ASN A 155 4.87 -9.28 -13.05
CA ASN A 155 4.43 -8.82 -14.38
C ASN A 155 3.17 -9.53 -14.90
N LYS A 156 2.67 -10.54 -14.20
CA LYS A 156 1.51 -11.35 -14.62
C LYS A 156 0.62 -11.72 -13.44
N LYS A 157 -0.63 -12.03 -13.74
CA LYS A 157 -1.58 -12.60 -12.75
C LYS A 157 -1.08 -13.93 -12.20
N PRO A 158 -1.35 -14.21 -10.96
CA PRO A 158 -2.10 -13.46 -9.93
C PRO A 158 -1.22 -12.47 -9.15
N TRP A 159 -0.02 -12.15 -9.60
CA TRP A 159 1.03 -11.39 -8.91
C TRP A 159 1.02 -9.89 -9.21
N VAL A 160 0.12 -9.42 -10.07
CA VAL A 160 -0.03 -8.01 -10.44
C VAL A 160 -1.34 -7.45 -9.90
N ASN A 161 -1.29 -6.22 -9.37
CA ASN A 161 -2.46 -5.49 -8.92
C ASN A 161 -3.03 -4.65 -10.06
N ASN A 162 -4.18 -5.06 -10.61
CA ASN A 162 -4.79 -4.39 -11.76
C ASN A 162 -5.64 -3.16 -11.40
N GLN A 163 -5.86 -2.87 -10.12
CA GLN A 163 -6.72 -1.77 -9.65
C GLN A 163 -8.08 -1.72 -10.35
N ASN A 164 -8.66 -2.89 -10.67
CA ASN A 164 -9.92 -3.00 -11.41
C ASN A 164 -10.92 -3.86 -10.65
N TYR A 165 -11.90 -3.19 -10.02
CA TYR A 165 -12.90 -3.84 -9.19
C TYR A 165 -13.74 -4.90 -9.94
N LEU A 166 -14.17 -4.61 -11.17
CA LEU A 166 -14.99 -5.55 -11.94
C LEU A 166 -14.24 -6.85 -12.27
N LYS A 167 -12.97 -6.74 -12.66
CA LYS A 167 -12.13 -7.92 -12.89
C LYS A 167 -11.91 -8.70 -11.60
N ASP A 168 -11.68 -8.00 -10.50
CA ASP A 168 -11.46 -8.62 -9.20
C ASP A 168 -12.71 -9.36 -8.68
N ILE A 169 -13.93 -8.85 -8.95
CA ILE A 169 -15.17 -9.56 -8.62
C ILE A 169 -15.17 -10.96 -9.22
N PHE A 170 -14.89 -11.07 -10.52
CA PHE A 170 -14.91 -12.36 -11.21
C PHE A 170 -13.79 -13.27 -10.71
N GLU A 171 -12.59 -12.76 -10.57
CA GLU A 171 -11.41 -13.53 -10.14
C GLU A 171 -11.55 -14.03 -8.70
N ILE A 172 -12.04 -13.19 -7.81
CA ILE A 172 -12.16 -13.51 -6.38
C ILE A 172 -13.36 -14.42 -6.11
N ASN A 173 -14.51 -14.19 -6.75
CA ASN A 173 -15.71 -14.98 -6.49
C ASN A 173 -15.71 -16.32 -7.22
N TYR A 174 -15.17 -16.40 -8.44
CA TYR A 174 -15.31 -17.56 -9.32
C TYR A 174 -13.99 -18.22 -9.71
N GLY A 175 -12.84 -17.54 -9.49
CA GLY A 175 -11.54 -18.12 -9.76
C GLY A 175 -11.28 -19.35 -8.88
N LYS A 176 -10.51 -20.31 -9.39
CA LYS A 176 -10.09 -21.47 -8.61
C LYS A 176 -9.25 -21.03 -7.41
N ILE A 177 -9.40 -21.70 -6.28
CA ILE A 177 -8.53 -21.52 -5.12
C ILE A 177 -7.17 -22.16 -5.40
N GLU A 178 -7.17 -23.40 -5.89
CA GLU A 178 -5.95 -24.11 -6.29
C GLU A 178 -5.56 -23.71 -7.71
N ASP A 179 -4.65 -22.75 -7.84
CA ASP A 179 -4.25 -22.12 -9.10
C ASP A 179 -2.73 -22.25 -9.40
N ASN A 180 -2.06 -23.27 -8.85
CA ASN A 180 -0.61 -23.52 -8.96
C ASN A 180 0.29 -22.40 -8.38
N SER A 181 -0.29 -21.35 -7.81
CA SER A 181 0.44 -20.27 -7.12
C SER A 181 0.31 -20.38 -5.60
N LEU A 182 -0.51 -21.32 -5.11
CA LEU A 182 -0.67 -21.63 -3.70
C LEU A 182 -0.19 -23.04 -3.41
N ARG A 183 0.70 -23.16 -2.45
CA ARG A 183 1.10 -24.46 -1.89
C ARG A 183 0.31 -24.73 -0.63
N PHE A 184 -0.27 -25.92 -0.56
CA PHE A 184 -1.03 -26.41 0.59
C PHE A 184 -0.30 -27.56 1.29
N SER A 185 -0.38 -27.63 2.60
CA SER A 185 0.11 -28.75 3.40
C SER A 185 -0.63 -28.91 4.72
#